data_e5c0b1f7a13e17c8611b1e0f292008a1
#
_entry.id   e5c0b1f7a13e17c8611b1e0f292008a1
#
_cell.length_a   1.000
_cell.length_b   1.000
_cell.length_c   1.000
_cell.angle_alpha   90.00
_cell.angle_beta   90.00
_cell.angle_gamma   90.00
#
_symmetry.space_group_name_H-M   'P 1'
#
loop_
_entity.id
_entity.type
_entity.pdbx_description
1 polymer ?
#
loop_
_entity_poly.entity_id
_entity_poly.type
_entity_poly.pdbx_seq_one_letter_code
_entity_poly.pdbx_strand_id
1 'polypeptide(L)'
;MHHLSRIFRDAALVAWMGATVASAQDKGTLEPVPLAPLATADANTPAKALFGRATKAATLEPEPIGFYSRGCLAGAQALPWDGPQWQAMRPSRNRNWGHPELIAFVQRFAPAAAQASGWPGILVGDMAQPRGGPMLTGHASHQLGLDADIWLKPMPAQRMTRAEREEISSIKVVRPDRLDIDPAVWTPGHLAVLRTAAQDPQVQRIFVNAAIKRALCRSAKGEPWLRKLRPEHGHDYHFHVRLLCPGGTDKCTAQDPTPEGDGCDATLDWWFTDEALHPKPSGVPPPPLTLVKLPPECRRVLDAQ
;
A
#
# COMPACT_ATOMS: atom_id res chain seq x y z
N MET A 1 12.61 -73.14 -18.33
CA MET A 1 13.56 -72.12 -17.85
C MET A 1 13.30 -70.86 -18.61
N HIS A 2 12.48 -69.94 -18.10
CA HIS A 2 12.24 -68.63 -18.71
C HIS A 2 12.37 -67.55 -17.64
N HIS A 3 13.42 -66.76 -17.77
CA HIS A 3 13.66 -65.57 -16.95
C HIS A 3 12.76 -64.42 -17.40
N LEU A 4 11.89 -63.90 -16.50
CA LEU A 4 11.12 -62.68 -16.69
C LEU A 4 11.89 -61.55 -15.98
N SER A 5 12.49 -60.67 -16.77
CA SER A 5 13.04 -59.40 -16.27
C SER A 5 11.93 -58.40 -16.01
N ARG A 6 11.83 -57.89 -14.77
CA ARG A 6 10.97 -56.77 -14.39
C ARG A 6 11.70 -55.46 -14.62
N ILE A 7 11.20 -54.63 -15.50
CA ILE A 7 11.62 -53.26 -15.69
C ILE A 7 10.88 -52.36 -14.70
N PHE A 8 11.58 -51.80 -13.73
CA PHE A 8 11.09 -50.71 -12.88
C PHE A 8 11.16 -49.41 -13.67
N ARG A 9 10.01 -48.77 -13.87
CA ARG A 9 9.93 -47.40 -14.38
C ARG A 9 9.88 -46.46 -13.19
N ASP A 10 10.95 -45.72 -12.99
CA ASP A 10 10.99 -44.61 -12.05
C ASP A 10 10.19 -43.43 -12.63
N ALA A 11 9.04 -43.16 -12.01
CA ALA A 11 8.26 -41.97 -12.28
C ALA A 11 8.80 -40.83 -11.43
N ALA A 12 9.56 -39.92 -12.03
CA ALA A 12 10.00 -38.70 -11.40
C ALA A 12 8.79 -37.77 -11.21
N LEU A 13 8.37 -37.56 -9.97
CA LEU A 13 7.41 -36.54 -9.57
C LEU A 13 8.08 -35.17 -9.69
N VAL A 14 7.76 -34.42 -10.75
CA VAL A 14 8.11 -33.00 -10.87
C VAL A 14 7.13 -32.22 -9.98
N ALA A 15 7.62 -31.81 -8.83
CA ALA A 15 6.89 -30.89 -7.95
C ALA A 15 6.85 -29.50 -8.58
N TRP A 16 5.69 -29.09 -9.08
CA TRP A 16 5.40 -27.73 -9.47
C TRP A 16 5.38 -26.85 -8.20
N MET A 17 6.45 -26.11 -7.96
CA MET A 17 6.41 -24.99 -7.00
C MET A 17 5.66 -23.85 -7.66
N GLY A 18 4.36 -23.76 -7.39
CA GLY A 18 3.56 -22.59 -7.72
C GLY A 18 4.11 -21.38 -7.00
N ALA A 19 4.65 -20.40 -7.73
CA ALA A 19 5.00 -19.10 -7.18
C ALA A 19 3.72 -18.43 -6.67
N THR A 20 3.53 -18.42 -5.35
CA THR A 20 2.47 -17.64 -4.71
C THR A 20 2.76 -16.16 -4.95
N VAL A 21 1.81 -15.48 -5.57
CA VAL A 21 1.88 -14.01 -5.71
C VAL A 21 1.81 -13.42 -4.30
N ALA A 22 2.90 -12.75 -3.89
CA ALA A 22 2.98 -12.08 -2.60
C ALA A 22 1.85 -11.06 -2.49
N SER A 23 0.94 -11.23 -1.52
CA SER A 23 -0.14 -10.28 -1.26
C SER A 23 0.34 -9.18 -0.31
N ALA A 24 -0.31 -8.01 -0.34
CA ALA A 24 0.02 -6.92 0.59
C ALA A 24 -0.22 -7.30 2.07
N GLN A 25 -0.90 -8.43 2.32
CA GLN A 25 -1.08 -9.02 3.65
C GLN A 25 0.00 -10.04 4.03
N ASP A 26 1.01 -10.26 3.18
CA ASP A 26 2.05 -11.21 3.50
C ASP A 26 2.66 -10.90 4.86
N LYS A 27 2.92 -11.95 5.61
CA LYS A 27 3.54 -11.84 6.91
C LYS A 27 4.95 -11.28 6.78
N GLY A 28 5.41 -10.61 7.81
CA GLY A 28 6.81 -10.22 7.94
C GLY A 28 7.64 -11.35 8.58
N THR A 29 8.83 -11.02 9.02
CA THR A 29 9.73 -11.96 9.68
C THR A 29 10.55 -11.26 10.76
N LEU A 30 10.92 -11.98 11.82
CA LEU A 30 11.88 -11.48 12.80
C LEU A 30 13.32 -11.57 12.29
N GLU A 31 13.57 -12.39 11.29
CA GLU A 31 14.88 -12.67 10.72
C GLU A 31 14.87 -12.36 9.21
N PRO A 32 14.92 -11.07 8.84
CA PRO A 32 14.96 -10.68 7.42
C PRO A 32 16.26 -11.16 6.78
N VAL A 33 16.13 -11.93 5.70
CA VAL A 33 17.29 -12.37 4.91
C VAL A 33 17.78 -11.23 4.05
N PRO A 34 19.06 -10.86 4.11
CA PRO A 34 19.62 -9.84 3.24
C PRO A 34 19.45 -10.23 1.76
N LEU A 35 19.15 -9.24 0.94
CA LEU A 35 19.07 -9.45 -0.51
C LEU A 35 20.46 -9.82 -1.05
N ALA A 36 20.52 -10.83 -1.93
CA ALA A 36 21.75 -11.22 -2.59
C ALA A 36 22.40 -10.01 -3.32
N PRO A 37 23.73 -9.85 -3.32
CA PRO A 37 24.39 -8.76 -4.03
C PRO A 37 23.96 -8.70 -5.50
N LEU A 38 23.82 -7.48 -6.03
CA LEU A 38 23.71 -7.31 -7.49
C LEU A 38 25.09 -7.52 -8.11
N ALA A 39 25.20 -8.40 -9.09
CA ALA A 39 26.47 -8.66 -9.79
C ALA A 39 27.01 -7.38 -10.45
N THR A 40 26.17 -6.68 -11.20
CA THR A 40 26.45 -5.34 -11.78
C THR A 40 25.12 -4.66 -12.03
N ALA A 41 24.96 -3.41 -11.59
CA ALA A 41 23.78 -2.62 -11.92
C ALA A 41 24.04 -1.90 -13.25
N ASP A 42 23.18 -2.10 -14.24
CA ASP A 42 23.19 -1.44 -15.54
C ASP A 42 21.89 -0.65 -15.79
N ALA A 43 21.76 -0.05 -16.97
CA ALA A 43 20.59 0.73 -17.35
C ALA A 43 19.28 -0.11 -17.40
N ASN A 44 19.38 -1.42 -17.55
CA ASN A 44 18.25 -2.35 -17.63
C ASN A 44 17.89 -2.96 -16.28
N THR A 45 18.71 -2.75 -15.25
CA THR A 45 18.43 -3.25 -13.91
C THR A 45 17.09 -2.71 -13.43
N PRO A 46 16.15 -3.58 -12.99
CA PRO A 46 14.86 -3.13 -12.47
C PRO A 46 15.06 -2.16 -11.31
N ALA A 47 14.46 -0.98 -11.39
CA ALA A 47 14.60 0.06 -10.36
C ALA A 47 14.20 -0.45 -8.96
N LYS A 48 13.21 -1.33 -8.87
CA LYS A 48 12.82 -1.98 -7.61
C LYS A 48 13.96 -2.76 -6.94
N ALA A 49 14.88 -3.34 -7.73
CA ALA A 49 16.05 -4.05 -7.19
C ALA A 49 17.10 -3.09 -6.63
N LEU A 50 17.14 -1.85 -7.08
CA LEU A 50 18.02 -0.80 -6.59
C LEU A 50 17.44 -0.15 -5.33
N PHE A 51 16.23 0.39 -5.42
CA PHE A 51 15.55 1.07 -4.31
C PHE A 51 15.25 0.16 -3.12
N GLY A 52 14.86 -1.10 -3.38
CA GLY A 52 14.56 -2.07 -2.32
C GLY A 52 15.76 -2.51 -1.49
N ARG A 53 16.98 -2.10 -1.84
CA ARG A 53 18.20 -2.35 -1.05
C ARG A 53 18.54 -1.20 -0.10
N ALA A 54 17.90 -0.04 -0.26
CA ALA A 54 18.15 1.09 0.60
C ALA A 54 17.61 0.80 2.01
N THR A 55 18.49 0.83 2.99
CA THR A 55 18.13 0.61 4.41
C THR A 55 17.95 1.91 5.18
N LYS A 56 18.42 3.03 4.60
CA LYS A 56 18.38 4.37 5.18
C LYS A 56 17.97 5.40 4.14
N ALA A 57 17.38 6.50 4.60
CA ALA A 57 17.09 7.65 3.75
C ALA A 57 18.38 8.26 3.16
N ALA A 58 18.23 8.93 2.02
CA ALA A 58 19.28 9.77 1.48
C ALA A 58 19.44 11.02 2.36
N THR A 59 20.70 11.45 2.63
CA THR A 59 20.98 12.69 3.36
C THR A 59 20.82 13.89 2.40
N LEU A 60 19.58 14.20 2.09
CA LEU A 60 19.14 15.27 1.18
C LEU A 60 17.96 16.00 1.82
N GLU A 61 17.66 17.20 1.33
CA GLU A 61 16.42 17.89 1.72
C GLU A 61 15.19 17.06 1.28
N PRO A 62 14.11 17.07 2.07
CA PRO A 62 12.90 16.33 1.77
C PRO A 62 12.26 16.79 0.47
N GLU A 63 12.19 15.91 -0.53
CA GLU A 63 11.60 16.22 -1.82
C GLU A 63 11.01 14.98 -2.48
N PRO A 64 9.69 14.96 -2.78
CA PRO A 64 9.07 13.94 -3.61
C PRO A 64 9.35 14.26 -5.07
N ILE A 65 9.88 13.30 -5.83
CA ILE A 65 10.36 13.51 -7.20
C ILE A 65 9.63 12.58 -8.16
N GLY A 66 8.92 13.14 -9.13
CA GLY A 66 8.16 12.43 -10.13
C GLY A 66 6.70 12.21 -9.76
N PHE A 67 6.12 11.11 -10.21
CA PHE A 67 4.73 10.73 -9.99
C PHE A 67 4.62 9.57 -8.99
N TYR A 68 3.51 9.42 -8.31
CA TYR A 68 3.24 8.44 -7.23
C TYR A 68 3.62 7.00 -7.57
N SER A 69 3.55 6.62 -8.86
CA SER A 69 3.92 5.29 -9.37
C SER A 69 5.18 5.30 -10.27
N ARG A 70 5.84 6.45 -10.37
CA ARG A 70 7.06 6.63 -11.18
C ARG A 70 7.89 7.77 -10.60
N GLY A 71 8.55 7.52 -9.50
CA GLY A 71 9.30 8.55 -8.80
C GLY A 71 10.19 7.99 -7.71
N CYS A 72 10.66 8.87 -6.84
CA CYS A 72 11.47 8.56 -5.68
C CYS A 72 11.31 9.64 -4.61
N LEU A 73 11.92 9.45 -3.44
CA LEU A 73 11.85 10.36 -2.31
C LEU A 73 13.25 10.68 -1.80
N ALA A 74 13.65 11.95 -1.89
CA ALA A 74 14.80 12.47 -1.18
C ALA A 74 14.44 12.80 0.28
N GLY A 75 15.38 12.73 1.20
CA GLY A 75 15.25 13.20 2.58
C GLY A 75 14.05 12.61 3.35
N ALA A 76 13.76 11.33 3.14
CA ALA A 76 12.65 10.67 3.82
C ALA A 76 12.79 10.68 5.35
N GLN A 77 11.67 10.78 6.06
CA GLN A 77 11.61 10.61 7.51
C GLN A 77 10.91 9.30 7.85
N ALA A 78 11.37 8.63 8.91
CA ALA A 78 10.73 7.45 9.42
C ALA A 78 9.58 7.82 10.36
N LEU A 79 8.40 7.24 10.15
CA LEU A 79 7.37 7.23 11.17
C LEU A 79 7.86 6.35 12.33
N PRO A 80 7.84 6.84 13.58
CA PRO A 80 8.13 6.00 14.73
C PRO A 80 7.25 4.74 14.72
N TRP A 81 7.83 3.60 15.09
CA TRP A 81 7.10 2.33 15.12
C TRP A 81 5.88 2.36 16.03
N ASP A 82 5.93 3.19 17.05
CA ASP A 82 4.87 3.40 18.02
C ASP A 82 4.59 4.89 18.23
N GLY A 83 3.32 5.23 18.31
CA GLY A 83 2.82 6.53 18.74
C GLY A 83 1.65 6.39 19.71
N PRO A 84 1.10 7.47 20.24
CA PRO A 84 0.01 7.40 21.21
C PRO A 84 -1.19 6.56 20.70
N GLN A 85 -1.60 6.78 19.46
CA GLN A 85 -2.75 6.13 18.81
C GLN A 85 -2.39 5.46 17.47
N TRP A 86 -1.13 5.05 17.27
CA TRP A 86 -0.77 4.21 16.12
C TRP A 86 0.28 3.19 16.47
N GLN A 87 0.31 2.11 15.68
CA GLN A 87 1.43 1.18 15.56
C GLN A 87 1.70 0.92 14.07
N ALA A 88 2.96 1.06 13.65
CA ALA A 88 3.36 0.68 12.30
C ALA A 88 3.56 -0.84 12.21
N MET A 89 3.03 -1.44 11.16
CA MET A 89 3.00 -2.89 10.95
C MET A 89 4.15 -3.35 10.07
N ARG A 90 4.49 -4.63 10.15
CA ARG A 90 5.54 -5.27 9.34
C ARG A 90 6.91 -4.57 9.46
N PRO A 91 7.48 -4.43 10.68
CA PRO A 91 8.78 -3.77 10.87
C PRO A 91 9.90 -4.32 9.99
N SER A 92 9.88 -5.61 9.67
CA SER A 92 10.88 -6.24 8.80
C SER A 92 10.92 -5.71 7.36
N ARG A 93 9.84 -5.10 6.91
CA ARG A 93 9.76 -4.54 5.55
C ARG A 93 10.47 -3.20 5.40
N ASN A 94 10.75 -2.51 6.51
CA ASN A 94 11.32 -1.16 6.52
C ASN A 94 10.55 -0.18 5.61
N ARG A 95 9.21 -0.17 5.72
CA ARG A 95 8.30 0.62 4.89
C ARG A 95 7.49 1.62 5.70
N ASN A 96 8.07 2.15 6.76
CA ASN A 96 7.51 3.21 7.60
C ASN A 96 8.08 4.59 7.28
N TRP A 97 8.54 4.82 6.04
CA TRP A 97 9.16 6.08 5.62
C TRP A 97 8.17 6.94 4.84
N GLY A 98 8.36 8.24 4.88
CA GLY A 98 7.55 9.18 4.11
C GLY A 98 8.17 10.56 4.02
N HIS A 99 7.56 11.40 3.18
CA HIS A 99 7.82 12.84 3.23
C HIS A 99 7.38 13.39 4.59
N PRO A 100 8.02 14.44 5.14
CA PRO A 100 7.64 15.02 6.43
C PRO A 100 6.15 15.33 6.56
N GLU A 101 5.49 15.79 5.49
CA GLU A 101 4.04 16.03 5.52
C GLU A 101 3.21 14.76 5.69
N LEU A 102 3.64 13.62 5.15
CA LEU A 102 2.97 12.34 5.37
C LEU A 102 3.14 11.88 6.83
N ILE A 103 4.33 12.07 7.40
CA ILE A 103 4.60 11.77 8.81
C ILE A 103 3.70 12.63 9.70
N ALA A 104 3.66 13.95 9.46
CA ALA A 104 2.81 14.88 10.18
C ALA A 104 1.31 14.56 10.01
N PHE A 105 0.89 14.15 8.80
CA PHE A 105 -0.48 13.67 8.56
C PHE A 105 -0.81 12.48 9.46
N VAL A 106 -0.01 11.43 9.48
CA VAL A 106 -0.28 10.24 10.30
C VAL A 106 -0.35 10.60 11.78
N GLN A 107 0.56 11.46 12.25
CA GLN A 107 0.63 11.88 13.64
C GLN A 107 -0.59 12.67 14.11
N ARG A 108 -1.19 13.50 13.26
CA ARG A 108 -2.44 14.22 13.60
C ARG A 108 -3.71 13.41 13.30
N PHE A 109 -3.67 12.57 12.25
CA PHE A 109 -4.79 11.72 11.86
C PHE A 109 -5.09 10.64 12.90
N ALA A 110 -4.07 9.98 13.45
CA ALA A 110 -4.27 8.87 14.38
C ALA A 110 -5.11 9.25 15.61
N PRO A 111 -4.81 10.35 16.37
CA PRO A 111 -5.67 10.77 17.49
C PRO A 111 -7.05 11.22 17.04
N ALA A 112 -7.18 11.93 15.92
CA ALA A 112 -8.47 12.36 15.39
C ALA A 112 -9.34 11.15 14.99
N ALA A 113 -8.77 10.16 14.34
CA ALA A 113 -9.43 8.92 13.96
C ALA A 113 -9.86 8.11 15.21
N ALA A 114 -8.98 8.00 16.21
CA ALA A 114 -9.29 7.32 17.47
C ALA A 114 -10.46 7.99 18.19
N GLN A 115 -10.45 9.30 18.31
CA GLN A 115 -11.52 10.07 18.91
C GLN A 115 -12.86 9.90 18.17
N ALA A 116 -12.84 9.98 16.84
CA ALA A 116 -14.05 9.91 16.03
C ALA A 116 -14.66 8.50 15.98
N SER A 117 -13.83 7.45 16.03
CA SER A 117 -14.26 6.06 15.85
C SER A 117 -14.50 5.30 17.16
N GLY A 118 -13.95 5.77 18.26
CA GLY A 118 -13.85 5.02 19.52
C GLY A 118 -12.79 3.90 19.49
N TRP A 119 -11.96 3.84 18.46
CA TRP A 119 -10.86 2.89 18.40
C TRP A 119 -9.70 3.32 19.31
N PRO A 120 -8.95 2.40 19.91
CA PRO A 120 -7.73 2.76 20.68
C PRO A 120 -6.68 3.47 19.82
N GLY A 121 -6.72 3.28 18.50
CA GLY A 121 -5.82 3.86 17.52
C GLY A 121 -5.90 3.13 16.19
N ILE A 122 -4.98 3.46 15.29
CA ILE A 122 -4.88 2.92 13.94
C ILE A 122 -3.65 2.01 13.78
N LEU A 123 -3.72 1.09 12.84
CA LEU A 123 -2.59 0.29 12.39
C LEU A 123 -2.13 0.82 11.03
N VAL A 124 -0.90 1.34 11.00
CA VAL A 124 -0.28 1.87 9.77
C VAL A 124 0.45 0.73 9.07
N GLY A 125 0.01 0.40 7.88
CA GLY A 125 0.63 -0.59 7.00
C GLY A 125 1.86 -0.04 6.28
N ASP A 126 2.01 -0.42 5.00
CA ASP A 126 3.12 0.07 4.20
C ASP A 126 2.94 1.57 3.88
N MET A 127 4.00 2.33 4.01
CA MET A 127 4.21 3.68 3.51
C MET A 127 5.24 3.63 2.38
N ALA A 128 6.24 4.48 2.36
CA ALA A 128 7.37 4.32 1.45
C ALA A 128 8.50 3.51 2.08
N GLN A 129 9.45 3.08 1.24
CA GLN A 129 10.77 2.63 1.66
C GLN A 129 11.73 3.84 1.79
N PRO A 130 12.95 3.68 2.38
CA PRO A 130 13.80 4.81 2.81
C PRO A 130 14.14 5.86 1.75
N ARG A 131 14.15 5.48 0.48
CA ARG A 131 14.43 6.39 -0.66
C ARG A 131 13.25 6.46 -1.63
N GLY A 132 12.06 6.05 -1.20
CA GLY A 132 10.93 5.90 -2.10
C GLY A 132 11.23 4.91 -3.24
N GLY A 133 10.77 5.23 -4.44
CA GLY A 133 10.99 4.40 -5.62
C GLY A 133 10.18 3.10 -5.63
N PRO A 134 10.26 2.32 -6.72
CA PRO A 134 9.52 1.08 -6.86
C PRO A 134 9.92 0.04 -5.81
N MET A 135 8.94 -0.61 -5.21
CA MET A 135 9.13 -1.66 -4.21
C MET A 135 9.39 -3.02 -4.85
N LEU A 136 10.12 -3.90 -4.16
CA LEU A 136 10.39 -5.27 -4.62
C LEU A 136 9.11 -6.07 -4.80
N THR A 137 8.16 -5.89 -3.88
CA THR A 137 6.88 -6.60 -3.85
C THR A 137 5.75 -5.65 -3.47
N GLY A 138 4.53 -5.97 -3.89
CA GLY A 138 3.33 -5.22 -3.54
C GLY A 138 3.09 -4.03 -4.46
N HIS A 139 3.01 -2.89 -3.89
CA HIS A 139 2.47 -1.63 -4.38
C HIS A 139 3.04 -1.12 -5.72
N ALA A 140 2.15 -0.62 -6.58
CA ALA A 140 2.52 0.14 -7.78
C ALA A 140 2.91 1.60 -7.46
N SER A 141 2.38 2.15 -6.37
CA SER A 141 2.65 3.52 -5.89
C SER A 141 3.51 3.53 -4.61
N HIS A 142 3.32 4.46 -3.70
CA HIS A 142 4.15 4.71 -2.51
C HIS A 142 5.58 5.19 -2.82
N GLN A 143 5.86 5.55 -4.08
CA GLN A 143 7.23 5.87 -4.50
C GLN A 143 7.68 7.27 -4.06
N LEU A 144 6.74 8.18 -3.81
CA LEU A 144 7.01 9.58 -3.41
C LEU A 144 7.02 9.80 -1.90
N GLY A 145 6.64 8.79 -1.10
CA GLY A 145 6.43 8.98 0.33
C GLY A 145 5.25 9.88 0.68
N LEU A 146 4.24 9.93 -0.19
CA LEU A 146 2.98 10.66 0.00
C LEU A 146 1.77 9.74 0.10
N ASP A 147 2.01 8.43 0.15
CA ASP A 147 0.99 7.38 0.24
C ASP A 147 1.17 6.58 1.54
N ALA A 148 0.07 6.22 2.19
CA ALA A 148 0.06 5.34 3.36
C ALA A 148 -1.13 4.39 3.34
N ASP A 149 -0.89 3.12 3.63
CA ASP A 149 -1.93 2.13 3.88
C ASP A 149 -2.33 2.14 5.36
N ILE A 150 -3.60 2.28 5.62
CA ILE A 150 -4.16 2.21 6.97
C ILE A 150 -5.06 0.97 7.06
N TRP A 151 -4.77 0.07 7.97
CA TRP A 151 -5.56 -1.14 8.12
C TRP A 151 -6.97 -0.85 8.61
N LEU A 152 -7.94 -1.58 8.07
CA LEU A 152 -9.34 -1.54 8.53
C LEU A 152 -9.56 -2.38 9.80
N LYS A 153 -8.49 -2.64 10.53
CA LYS A 153 -8.47 -3.31 11.83
C LYS A 153 -8.09 -2.29 12.90
N PRO A 154 -8.91 -2.10 13.95
CA PRO A 154 -8.54 -1.26 15.06
C PRO A 154 -7.21 -1.69 15.70
N MET A 155 -6.40 -0.72 16.11
CA MET A 155 -5.27 -1.02 17.00
C MET A 155 -5.80 -1.62 18.32
N PRO A 156 -5.23 -2.70 18.85
CA PRO A 156 -5.64 -3.22 20.14
C PRO A 156 -5.27 -2.25 21.26
N ALA A 157 -6.03 -2.30 22.38
CA ALA A 157 -5.75 -1.45 23.55
C ALA A 157 -4.36 -1.73 24.14
N GLN A 158 -3.96 -3.01 24.16
CA GLN A 158 -2.60 -3.41 24.51
C GLN A 158 -1.71 -3.35 23.28
N ARG A 159 -0.54 -2.72 23.41
CA ARG A 159 0.43 -2.63 22.32
C ARG A 159 0.94 -4.00 21.91
N MET A 160 0.97 -4.23 20.62
CA MET A 160 1.55 -5.42 20.03
C MET A 160 3.07 -5.38 20.09
N THR A 161 3.66 -6.51 20.39
CA THR A 161 5.09 -6.77 20.27
C THR A 161 5.52 -6.72 18.78
N ARG A 162 6.83 -6.67 18.54
CA ARG A 162 7.37 -6.75 17.17
C ARG A 162 6.93 -8.04 16.47
N ALA A 163 6.98 -9.18 17.17
CA ALA A 163 6.58 -10.47 16.61
C ALA A 163 5.11 -10.49 16.18
N GLU A 164 4.21 -9.99 17.02
CA GLU A 164 2.78 -9.89 16.68
C GLU A 164 2.54 -8.98 15.47
N ARG A 165 3.28 -7.89 15.34
CA ARG A 165 3.16 -6.99 14.17
C ARG A 165 3.66 -7.63 12.87
N GLU A 166 4.60 -8.57 12.93
CA GLU A 166 5.02 -9.34 11.76
C GLU A 166 3.99 -10.42 11.37
N GLU A 167 3.25 -10.95 12.35
CA GLU A 167 2.42 -12.13 12.16
C GLU A 167 0.93 -11.80 11.93
N ILE A 168 0.35 -10.85 12.67
CA ILE A 168 -1.09 -10.58 12.60
C ILE A 168 -1.49 -10.02 11.24
N SER A 169 -2.63 -10.45 10.72
CA SER A 169 -3.22 -9.89 9.50
C SER A 169 -4.31 -8.87 9.80
N SER A 170 -4.53 -7.94 8.89
CA SER A 170 -5.71 -7.09 8.90
C SER A 170 -6.98 -7.91 8.67
N ILE A 171 -8.13 -7.30 8.88
CA ILE A 171 -9.44 -7.94 8.66
C ILE A 171 -10.04 -7.46 7.35
N LYS A 172 -10.68 -8.36 6.62
CA LYS A 172 -11.49 -8.00 5.46
C LYS A 172 -12.85 -7.51 5.95
N VAL A 173 -13.23 -6.32 5.51
CA VAL A 173 -14.52 -5.70 5.85
C VAL A 173 -15.54 -5.83 4.72
N VAL A 174 -15.18 -6.51 3.65
CA VAL A 174 -16.01 -6.76 2.47
C VAL A 174 -16.32 -8.25 2.39
N ARG A 175 -17.57 -8.57 2.05
CA ARG A 175 -18.02 -9.96 1.86
C ARG A 175 -17.21 -10.69 0.78
N PRO A 176 -17.14 -12.03 0.84
CA PRO A 176 -16.42 -12.81 -0.19
C PRO A 176 -16.93 -12.60 -1.62
N ASP A 177 -18.24 -12.31 -1.79
CA ASP A 177 -18.84 -11.99 -3.10
C ASP A 177 -18.44 -10.60 -3.64
N ARG A 178 -17.81 -9.77 -2.83
CA ARG A 178 -17.38 -8.38 -3.11
C ARG A 178 -18.53 -7.43 -3.47
N LEU A 179 -19.76 -7.80 -3.25
CA LEU A 179 -20.92 -6.99 -3.58
C LEU A 179 -21.27 -5.98 -2.48
N ASP A 180 -20.88 -6.24 -1.24
CA ASP A 180 -21.13 -5.31 -0.12
C ASP A 180 -20.12 -5.51 1.01
N ILE A 181 -20.19 -4.61 2.00
CA ILE A 181 -19.49 -4.77 3.27
C ILE A 181 -20.03 -5.99 4.04
N ASP A 182 -19.18 -6.57 4.89
CA ASP A 182 -19.58 -7.61 5.83
C ASP A 182 -20.16 -6.95 7.09
N PRO A 183 -21.48 -7.08 7.36
CA PRO A 183 -22.11 -6.46 8.50
C PRO A 183 -21.65 -7.02 9.85
N ALA A 184 -21.03 -8.21 9.86
CA ALA A 184 -20.43 -8.79 11.06
C ALA A 184 -19.10 -8.13 11.44
N VAL A 185 -18.45 -7.46 10.50
CA VAL A 185 -17.12 -6.84 10.67
C VAL A 185 -17.18 -5.33 10.58
N TRP A 186 -17.97 -4.80 9.64
CA TRP A 186 -18.09 -3.37 9.43
C TRP A 186 -18.86 -2.70 10.58
N THR A 187 -18.26 -1.65 11.16
CA THR A 187 -18.85 -0.87 12.27
C THR A 187 -18.93 0.62 11.92
N PRO A 188 -19.70 1.43 12.65
CA PRO A 188 -19.66 2.89 12.51
C PRO A 188 -18.27 3.50 12.66
N GLY A 189 -17.38 2.85 13.41
CA GLY A 189 -15.98 3.26 13.55
C GLY A 189 -15.22 3.27 12.22
N HIS A 190 -15.47 2.32 11.32
CA HIS A 190 -14.85 2.29 9.99
C HIS A 190 -15.25 3.51 9.16
N LEU A 191 -16.55 3.86 9.16
CA LEU A 191 -17.02 5.07 8.48
C LEU A 191 -16.36 6.33 9.09
N ALA A 192 -16.29 6.41 10.42
CA ALA A 192 -15.71 7.56 11.10
C ALA A 192 -14.23 7.76 10.75
N VAL A 193 -13.43 6.68 10.74
CA VAL A 193 -12.01 6.73 10.35
C VAL A 193 -11.85 7.21 8.91
N LEU A 194 -12.61 6.65 7.96
CA LEU A 194 -12.54 7.04 6.55
C LEU A 194 -12.97 8.49 6.33
N ARG A 195 -14.05 8.94 7.00
CA ARG A 195 -14.49 10.33 6.94
C ARG A 195 -13.42 11.27 7.50
N THR A 196 -12.83 10.95 8.65
CA THR A 196 -11.77 11.76 9.27
C THR A 196 -10.58 11.92 8.33
N ALA A 197 -10.13 10.83 7.69
CA ALA A 197 -9.07 10.89 6.69
C ALA A 197 -9.47 11.76 5.49
N ALA A 198 -10.67 11.58 4.95
CA ALA A 198 -11.13 12.31 3.76
C ALA A 198 -11.34 13.81 4.00
N GLN A 199 -11.64 14.21 5.23
CA GLN A 199 -11.82 15.61 5.60
C GLN A 199 -10.50 16.37 5.80
N ASP A 200 -9.37 15.66 5.93
CA ASP A 200 -8.06 16.33 5.98
C ASP A 200 -7.77 17.05 4.65
N PRO A 201 -7.41 18.35 4.68
CA PRO A 201 -7.19 19.13 3.46
C PRO A 201 -6.00 18.67 2.63
N GLN A 202 -4.99 18.04 3.24
CA GLN A 202 -3.83 17.51 2.52
C GLN A 202 -4.13 16.17 1.80
N VAL A 203 -5.23 15.50 2.15
CA VAL A 203 -5.63 14.26 1.48
C VAL A 203 -6.24 14.60 0.12
N GLN A 204 -5.59 14.15 -0.93
CA GLN A 204 -6.06 14.27 -2.30
C GLN A 204 -7.13 13.22 -2.63
N ARG A 205 -6.86 11.95 -2.28
CA ARG A 205 -7.80 10.83 -2.46
C ARG A 205 -7.50 9.68 -1.52
N ILE A 206 -8.46 8.79 -1.42
CA ILE A 206 -8.37 7.57 -0.65
C ILE A 206 -8.88 6.43 -1.54
N PHE A 207 -8.05 5.40 -1.74
CA PHE A 207 -8.48 4.21 -2.47
C PHE A 207 -9.11 3.22 -1.49
N VAL A 208 -10.29 2.73 -1.84
CA VAL A 208 -11.08 1.77 -1.07
C VAL A 208 -11.71 0.74 -2.00
N ASN A 209 -12.08 -0.42 -1.48
CA ASN A 209 -12.91 -1.35 -2.25
C ASN A 209 -14.25 -0.71 -2.63
N ALA A 210 -14.77 -1.04 -3.81
CA ALA A 210 -16.04 -0.48 -4.30
C ALA A 210 -17.22 -0.76 -3.35
N ALA A 211 -17.24 -1.91 -2.68
CA ALA A 211 -18.27 -2.24 -1.70
C ALA A 211 -18.23 -1.29 -0.49
N ILE A 212 -17.03 -0.87 -0.05
CA ILE A 212 -16.86 0.15 0.98
C ILE A 212 -17.43 1.49 0.49
N LYS A 213 -17.08 1.92 -0.74
CA LYS A 213 -17.62 3.16 -1.33
C LYS A 213 -19.15 3.12 -1.40
N ARG A 214 -19.73 1.99 -1.84
CA ARG A 214 -21.20 1.80 -1.89
C ARG A 214 -21.84 1.94 -0.49
N ALA A 215 -21.23 1.34 0.53
CA ALA A 215 -21.73 1.45 1.90
C ALA A 215 -21.69 2.89 2.40
N LEU A 216 -20.63 3.63 2.12
CA LEU A 216 -20.51 5.04 2.46
C LEU A 216 -21.52 5.91 1.70
N CYS A 217 -21.80 5.60 0.43
CA CYS A 217 -22.85 6.28 -0.33
C CYS A 217 -24.25 6.10 0.28
N ARG A 218 -24.54 4.94 0.86
CA ARG A 218 -25.81 4.72 1.57
C ARG A 218 -25.96 5.59 2.83
N SER A 219 -24.84 5.84 3.51
CA SER A 219 -24.85 6.51 4.82
C SER A 219 -24.59 8.01 4.74
N ALA A 220 -23.96 8.50 3.67
CA ALA A 220 -23.43 9.86 3.61
C ALA A 220 -23.56 10.49 2.19
N LYS A 221 -24.53 10.03 1.39
CA LYS A 221 -24.76 10.58 0.04
C LYS A 221 -24.89 12.11 0.07
N GLY A 222 -24.22 12.78 -0.86
CA GLY A 222 -24.19 14.25 -0.96
C GLY A 222 -23.08 14.92 -0.13
N GLU A 223 -22.40 14.18 0.73
CA GLU A 223 -21.29 14.72 1.51
C GLU A 223 -20.06 15.00 0.65
N PRO A 224 -19.48 16.23 0.66
CA PRO A 224 -18.40 16.61 -0.24
C PRO A 224 -17.12 15.75 -0.08
N TRP A 225 -16.85 15.23 1.12
CA TRP A 225 -15.66 14.41 1.38
C TRP A 225 -15.68 13.07 0.63
N LEU A 226 -16.87 12.55 0.28
CA LEU A 226 -17.02 11.29 -0.45
C LEU A 226 -16.30 11.29 -1.81
N ARG A 227 -16.17 12.45 -2.48
CA ARG A 227 -15.47 12.53 -3.77
C ARG A 227 -14.03 12.04 -3.69
N LYS A 228 -13.39 12.17 -2.52
CA LYS A 228 -12.02 11.71 -2.31
C LYS A 228 -11.89 10.19 -2.22
N LEU A 229 -12.97 9.47 -1.88
CA LEU A 229 -12.95 8.01 -1.81
C LEU A 229 -13.19 7.41 -3.19
N ARG A 230 -12.13 6.79 -3.71
CA ARG A 230 -12.11 6.25 -5.07
C ARG A 230 -12.08 4.73 -5.03
N PRO A 231 -13.01 4.06 -5.72
CA PRO A 231 -12.97 2.61 -5.85
C PRO A 231 -11.67 2.13 -6.48
N GLU A 232 -11.10 1.07 -5.92
CA GLU A 232 -9.93 0.39 -6.46
C GLU A 232 -10.02 -1.11 -6.14
N HIS A 233 -9.47 -1.96 -7.01
CA HIS A 233 -9.40 -3.39 -6.78
C HIS A 233 -8.60 -3.72 -5.51
N GLY A 234 -8.94 -4.80 -4.85
CA GLY A 234 -8.43 -5.07 -3.51
C GLY A 234 -8.99 -4.07 -2.50
N HIS A 235 -8.15 -3.50 -1.65
CA HIS A 235 -8.50 -2.47 -0.65
C HIS A 235 -9.72 -2.85 0.22
N ASP A 236 -9.85 -4.14 0.51
CA ASP A 236 -10.93 -4.71 1.32
C ASP A 236 -10.56 -4.93 2.79
N TYR A 237 -9.25 -4.75 3.13
CA TYR A 237 -8.70 -4.89 4.48
C TYR A 237 -7.87 -3.69 4.94
N HIS A 238 -7.58 -2.78 4.04
CA HIS A 238 -6.96 -1.47 4.29
C HIS A 238 -7.54 -0.44 3.34
N PHE A 239 -7.39 0.82 3.67
CA PHE A 239 -7.56 1.91 2.73
C PHE A 239 -6.21 2.60 2.49
N HIS A 240 -6.02 3.09 1.29
CA HIS A 240 -4.80 3.73 0.87
C HIS A 240 -5.02 5.23 0.78
N VAL A 241 -4.37 6.00 1.63
CA VAL A 241 -4.40 7.46 1.61
C VAL A 241 -3.32 7.98 0.70
N ARG A 242 -3.66 8.96 -0.14
CA ARG A 242 -2.73 9.72 -0.96
C ARG A 242 -2.84 11.19 -0.62
N LEU A 243 -1.70 11.83 -0.31
CA LEU A 243 -1.60 13.26 -0.09
C LEU A 243 -1.40 14.02 -1.41
N LEU A 244 -1.71 15.31 -1.40
CA LEU A 244 -1.31 16.25 -2.44
C LEU A 244 0.23 16.37 -2.49
N CYS A 245 0.75 16.79 -3.63
CA CYS A 245 2.12 17.27 -3.68
C CYS A 245 2.32 18.41 -2.67
N PRO A 246 3.43 18.44 -1.91
CA PRO A 246 3.73 19.54 -1.00
C PRO A 246 3.83 20.88 -1.74
N GLY A 247 3.42 21.94 -1.08
CA GLY A 247 3.63 23.30 -1.62
C GLY A 247 5.12 23.63 -1.76
N GLY A 248 5.47 24.37 -2.82
CA GLY A 248 6.84 24.84 -3.04
C GLY A 248 7.79 23.83 -3.70
N THR A 249 7.30 22.66 -4.14
CA THR A 249 8.08 21.71 -4.97
C THR A 249 7.60 21.75 -6.41
N ASP A 250 8.54 21.81 -7.34
CA ASP A 250 8.31 21.73 -8.80
C ASP A 250 8.58 20.31 -9.36
N LYS A 251 9.16 19.42 -8.54
CA LYS A 251 9.50 18.05 -8.96
C LYS A 251 8.42 17.01 -8.69
N CYS A 252 7.48 17.32 -7.81
CA CYS A 252 6.32 16.45 -7.59
C CYS A 252 5.28 16.66 -8.69
N THR A 253 5.00 15.62 -9.45
CA THR A 253 3.93 15.64 -10.45
C THR A 253 2.61 15.33 -9.77
N ALA A 254 1.74 16.32 -9.67
CA ALA A 254 0.42 16.16 -9.06
C ALA A 254 -0.45 15.20 -9.88
N GLN A 255 -1.26 14.43 -9.19
CA GLN A 255 -2.33 13.67 -9.84
C GLN A 255 -3.52 14.59 -10.09
N ASP A 256 -4.26 14.36 -11.20
CA ASP A 256 -5.47 15.11 -11.53
C ASP A 256 -6.44 15.15 -10.34
N PRO A 257 -7.15 16.27 -10.15
CA PRO A 257 -8.17 16.37 -9.11
C PRO A 257 -9.20 15.23 -9.19
N THR A 258 -9.78 14.87 -8.05
CA THR A 258 -10.93 13.96 -8.07
C THR A 258 -12.11 14.62 -8.79
N PRO A 259 -12.91 13.87 -9.57
CA PRO A 259 -14.10 14.40 -10.22
C PRO A 259 -15.02 15.13 -9.23
N GLU A 260 -15.81 16.06 -9.73
CA GLU A 260 -16.85 16.71 -8.94
C GLU A 260 -17.95 15.72 -8.52
N GLY A 261 -18.77 16.14 -7.57
CA GLY A 261 -19.81 15.29 -6.98
C GLY A 261 -19.29 14.37 -5.88
N ASP A 262 -20.13 13.48 -5.39
CA ASP A 262 -19.80 12.55 -4.32
C ASP A 262 -19.29 11.18 -4.83
N GLY A 263 -19.39 10.92 -6.14
CA GLY A 263 -19.04 9.66 -6.78
C GLY A 263 -19.96 8.50 -6.37
N CYS A 264 -21.21 8.82 -6.01
CA CYS A 264 -22.27 7.87 -5.69
C CYS A 264 -23.27 7.74 -6.85
N ASP A 265 -22.79 7.76 -8.05
CA ASP A 265 -23.53 7.75 -9.30
C ASP A 265 -23.31 6.43 -10.08
N ALA A 266 -23.84 6.36 -11.30
CA ALA A 266 -23.74 5.19 -12.17
C ALA A 266 -22.30 4.73 -12.46
N THR A 267 -21.29 5.58 -12.29
CA THR A 267 -19.87 5.19 -12.47
C THR A 267 -19.43 4.20 -11.39
N LEU A 268 -20.09 4.21 -10.23
CA LEU A 268 -19.85 3.22 -9.19
C LEU A 268 -20.44 1.85 -9.57
N ASP A 269 -21.52 1.78 -10.36
CA ASP A 269 -22.19 0.53 -10.69
C ASP A 269 -21.32 -0.41 -11.53
N TRP A 270 -20.45 0.15 -12.39
CA TRP A 270 -19.50 -0.64 -13.17
C TRP A 270 -18.66 -1.59 -12.30
N TRP A 271 -18.25 -1.15 -11.10
CA TRP A 271 -17.43 -1.95 -10.19
C TRP A 271 -18.09 -3.25 -9.70
N PHE A 272 -19.39 -3.39 -9.93
CA PHE A 272 -20.18 -4.56 -9.54
C PHE A 272 -20.63 -5.40 -10.74
N THR A 273 -20.16 -5.09 -11.94
CA THR A 273 -20.32 -5.93 -13.12
C THR A 273 -19.42 -7.16 -13.02
N ASP A 274 -19.76 -8.21 -13.76
CA ASP A 274 -18.95 -9.44 -13.81
C ASP A 274 -17.53 -9.16 -14.29
N GLU A 275 -17.36 -8.25 -15.24
CA GLU A 275 -16.05 -7.82 -15.74
C GLU A 275 -15.16 -7.23 -14.63
N ALA A 276 -15.72 -6.36 -13.78
CA ALA A 276 -14.97 -5.73 -12.68
C ALA A 276 -14.75 -6.69 -11.51
N LEU A 277 -15.70 -7.58 -11.23
CA LEU A 277 -15.59 -8.57 -10.17
C LEU A 277 -14.64 -9.72 -10.55
N HIS A 278 -14.56 -10.08 -11.83
CA HIS A 278 -13.76 -11.18 -12.35
C HIS A 278 -12.84 -10.69 -13.49
N PRO A 279 -11.94 -9.73 -13.22
CA PRO A 279 -11.07 -9.20 -14.27
C PRO A 279 -10.24 -10.33 -14.88
N LYS A 280 -10.26 -10.40 -16.19
CA LYS A 280 -9.39 -11.34 -16.91
C LYS A 280 -7.94 -10.98 -16.63
N PRO A 281 -7.06 -11.96 -16.38
CA PRO A 281 -5.64 -11.68 -16.25
C PRO A 281 -5.17 -10.89 -17.47
N SER A 282 -4.60 -9.72 -17.23
CA SER A 282 -3.89 -9.00 -18.30
C SER A 282 -2.79 -9.93 -18.81
N GLY A 283 -2.64 -10.03 -20.15
CA GLY A 283 -1.66 -10.93 -20.78
C GLY A 283 -0.23 -10.83 -20.19
N VAL A 284 0.78 -10.55 -20.99
CA VAL A 284 2.16 -10.42 -20.49
C VAL A 284 2.27 -9.22 -19.53
N PRO A 285 2.77 -9.41 -18.30
CA PRO A 285 3.03 -8.29 -17.39
C PRO A 285 3.90 -7.22 -18.06
N PRO A 286 3.66 -5.93 -17.83
CA PRO A 286 4.51 -4.88 -18.37
C PRO A 286 5.95 -5.08 -17.88
N PRO A 287 6.95 -4.73 -18.73
CA PRO A 287 8.35 -4.84 -18.32
C PRO A 287 8.63 -4.02 -17.07
N PRO A 288 9.51 -4.48 -16.19
CA PRO A 288 9.85 -3.76 -14.97
C PRO A 288 10.30 -2.32 -15.27
N LEU A 289 9.92 -1.41 -14.39
CA LEU A 289 10.39 -0.03 -14.43
C LEU A 289 11.91 -0.03 -14.17
N THR A 290 12.69 0.53 -15.11
CA THR A 290 14.14 0.69 -14.96
C THR A 290 14.49 2.10 -14.48
N LEU A 291 15.70 2.31 -13.99
CA LEU A 291 16.12 3.62 -13.48
C LEU A 291 16.05 4.73 -14.53
N VAL A 292 16.33 4.42 -15.78
CA VAL A 292 16.25 5.40 -16.90
C VAL A 292 14.81 5.85 -17.20
N LYS A 293 13.81 5.14 -16.71
CA LYS A 293 12.39 5.51 -16.84
C LYS A 293 11.87 6.32 -15.67
N LEU A 294 12.66 6.50 -14.63
CA LEU A 294 12.38 7.39 -13.51
C LEU A 294 12.92 8.80 -13.83
N PRO A 295 12.49 9.84 -13.10
CA PRO A 295 13.13 11.15 -13.16
C PRO A 295 14.65 11.03 -12.95
N PRO A 296 15.48 11.80 -13.68
CA PRO A 296 16.95 11.68 -13.61
C PRO A 296 17.51 11.95 -12.21
N GLU A 297 16.84 12.78 -11.41
CA GLU A 297 17.18 13.09 -10.03
C GLU A 297 17.13 11.86 -9.10
N CYS A 298 16.34 10.84 -9.45
CA CYS A 298 16.24 9.61 -8.68
C CYS A 298 17.57 8.83 -8.64
N ARG A 299 18.46 9.03 -9.62
CA ARG A 299 19.83 8.53 -9.57
C ARG A 299 20.57 9.16 -8.39
N ARG A 300 20.51 10.50 -8.25
CA ARG A 300 21.15 11.21 -7.14
C ARG A 300 20.60 10.75 -5.78
N VAL A 301 19.29 10.47 -5.69
CA VAL A 301 18.67 9.94 -4.46
C VAL A 301 19.22 8.55 -4.11
N LEU A 302 19.45 7.69 -5.12
CA LEU A 302 20.06 6.36 -4.90
C LEU A 302 21.52 6.44 -4.48
N ASP A 303 22.28 7.35 -5.06
CA ASP A 303 23.74 7.45 -4.89
C ASP A 303 24.13 8.28 -3.65
N ALA A 304 23.20 9.05 -3.06
CA ALA A 304 23.44 9.84 -1.84
C ALA A 304 23.72 8.93 -0.64
N GLN A 305 24.59 9.40 0.26
CA GLN A 305 24.93 8.73 1.52
C GLN A 305 23.80 8.82 2.55
#